data_5297232e14917d7d3762023c54eb4519
#
_entry.id   5297232e14917d7d3762023c54eb4519
#
_cell.length_a   1.000
_cell.length_b   1.000
_cell.length_c   1.000
_cell.angle_alpha   90.00
_cell.angle_beta   90.00
_cell.angle_gamma   90.00
#
_symmetry.space_group_name_H-M   'P 1'
#
loop_
_entity.id
_entity.type
_entity.pdbx_description
1 polymer ?
#
loop_
_entity_poly.entity_id
_entity_poly.type
_entity_poly.pdbx_seq_one_letter_code
_entity_poly.pdbx_strand_id
1 'polypeptide(L)'
;KLLDLQSYLDRKPKDLSGGQRQRVAMGRAIVRRPQVFLMDEPLSNLDAKLRGQTRNQIAALQRQLGTTTVYVTHDQVEAMTMGDRVAVLSDGVLQQCASPRELYRNPGNVFVAGFIGSPAMNLFRLSIADSTVSLGDWQILLPRAVVGTAAEVIIGVRPEHLELGGAGIEMDVDMVEELGADAYLYGRIVSGGCEMDQSIVARVDGRGPP
;
A
#
# COMPACT_ATOMS: atom_id res chain seq x y z
N LYS A 1 23.39 20.72 10.57
CA LYS A 1 22.89 21.18 9.26
C LYS A 1 22.02 20.11 8.60
N LEU A 2 22.49 18.87 8.37
CA LEU A 2 21.71 17.79 7.70
C LEU A 2 20.38 17.46 8.37
N LEU A 3 20.30 17.48 9.68
CA LEU A 3 19.13 17.13 10.48
C LEU A 3 18.52 18.33 11.23
N ASP A 4 19.00 19.53 10.95
CA ASP A 4 18.56 20.78 11.58
C ASP A 4 18.54 20.73 13.11
N LEU A 5 19.65 20.23 13.69
CA LEU A 5 19.80 20.05 15.14
C LEU A 5 20.41 21.27 15.86
N GLN A 6 20.86 22.29 15.13
CA GLN A 6 21.60 23.41 15.72
C GLN A 6 20.83 24.12 16.85
N SER A 7 19.53 24.33 16.67
CA SER A 7 18.66 24.97 17.66
C SER A 7 18.38 24.13 18.91
N TYR A 8 18.84 22.89 18.95
CA TYR A 8 18.56 21.95 20.02
C TYR A 8 19.80 21.49 20.78
N LEU A 9 20.99 21.99 20.43
CA LEU A 9 22.27 21.54 21.01
C LEU A 9 22.35 21.72 22.53
N ASP A 10 21.74 22.77 23.04
CA ASP A 10 21.77 23.10 24.48
C ASP A 10 20.56 22.51 25.25
N ARG A 11 19.66 21.79 24.57
CA ARG A 11 18.48 21.19 25.19
C ARG A 11 18.78 19.78 25.72
N LYS A 12 18.19 19.47 26.87
CA LYS A 12 18.24 18.10 27.41
C LYS A 12 17.25 17.20 26.64
N PRO A 13 17.53 15.89 26.54
CA PRO A 13 16.63 14.97 25.80
C PRO A 13 15.18 14.99 26.26
N LYS A 14 14.92 15.25 27.54
CA LYS A 14 13.55 15.36 28.08
C LYS A 14 12.77 16.57 27.57
N ASP A 15 13.48 17.61 27.12
CA ASP A 15 12.90 18.88 26.65
C ASP A 15 12.69 18.87 25.11
N LEU A 16 12.93 17.73 24.46
CA LEU A 16 12.78 17.54 23.04
C LEU A 16 11.43 16.84 22.71
N SER A 17 10.78 17.25 21.61
CA SER A 17 9.64 16.52 21.08
C SER A 17 10.03 15.12 20.55
N GLY A 18 9.08 14.24 20.30
CA GLY A 18 9.33 12.91 19.74
C GLY A 18 10.17 12.95 18.46
N GLY A 19 9.78 13.77 17.49
CA GLY A 19 10.53 13.93 16.23
C GLY A 19 11.91 14.59 16.41
N GLN A 20 12.08 15.48 17.40
CA GLN A 20 13.38 16.06 17.71
C GLN A 20 14.32 15.00 18.31
N ARG A 21 13.83 14.17 19.24
CA ARG A 21 14.60 13.03 19.81
C ARG A 21 15.03 12.07 18.71
N GLN A 22 14.14 11.79 17.76
CA GLN A 22 14.42 10.90 16.65
C GLN A 22 15.51 11.44 15.73
N ARG A 23 15.44 12.72 15.36
CA ARG A 23 16.53 13.39 14.59
C ARG A 23 17.86 13.34 15.33
N VAL A 24 17.88 13.51 16.65
CA VAL A 24 19.09 13.34 17.48
C VAL A 24 19.61 11.91 17.42
N ALA A 25 18.74 10.90 17.54
CA ALA A 25 19.13 9.50 17.44
C ALA A 25 19.74 9.18 16.05
N MET A 26 19.12 9.67 14.98
CA MET A 26 19.68 9.56 13.64
C MET A 26 21.05 10.25 13.51
N GLY A 27 21.20 11.47 14.04
CA GLY A 27 22.48 12.19 14.04
C GLY A 27 23.59 11.41 14.74
N ARG A 28 23.28 10.79 15.86
CA ARG A 28 24.22 9.91 16.59
C ARG A 28 24.63 8.68 15.76
N ALA A 29 23.70 8.08 15.03
CA ALA A 29 23.99 6.94 14.16
C ALA A 29 24.88 7.34 12.98
N ILE A 30 24.61 8.47 12.34
CA ILE A 30 25.37 8.99 11.20
C ILE A 30 26.82 9.31 11.55
N VAL A 31 27.05 9.96 12.69
CA VAL A 31 28.42 10.36 13.12
C VAL A 31 29.34 9.14 13.27
N ARG A 32 28.79 7.97 13.56
CA ARG A 32 29.54 6.71 13.67
C ARG A 32 30.01 6.15 12.34
N ARG A 33 29.55 6.69 11.20
CA ARG A 33 29.85 6.22 9.83
C ARG A 33 29.68 4.69 9.68
N PRO A 34 28.50 4.15 9.98
CA PRO A 34 28.27 2.71 9.92
C PRO A 34 28.30 2.20 8.50
N GLN A 35 28.58 0.91 8.29
CA GLN A 35 28.47 0.25 7.00
C GLN A 35 27.02 -0.08 6.66
N VAL A 36 26.15 -0.25 7.67
CA VAL A 36 24.70 -0.52 7.52
C VAL A 36 23.94 0.26 8.58
N PHE A 37 22.83 0.87 8.17
CA PHE A 37 21.83 1.40 9.09
C PHE A 37 20.73 0.37 9.33
N LEU A 38 20.34 0.19 10.59
CA LEU A 38 19.17 -0.58 10.98
C LEU A 38 18.16 0.39 11.61
N MET A 39 16.99 0.54 10.99
CA MET A 39 15.92 1.43 11.43
C MET A 39 14.66 0.60 11.67
N ASP A 40 14.21 0.57 12.91
CA ASP A 40 13.02 -0.15 13.32
C ASP A 40 11.92 0.87 13.63
N GLU A 41 10.90 0.91 12.78
CA GLU A 41 9.75 1.82 12.84
C GLU A 41 10.09 3.28 13.18
N PRO A 42 11.04 3.93 12.49
CA PRO A 42 11.57 5.21 12.93
C PRO A 42 10.57 6.37 12.85
N LEU A 43 9.40 6.21 12.22
CA LEU A 43 8.40 7.26 12.06
C LEU A 43 7.07 6.98 12.79
N SER A 44 6.94 5.85 13.48
CA SER A 44 5.69 5.39 14.12
C SER A 44 5.12 6.40 15.13
N ASN A 45 5.98 7.12 15.85
CA ASN A 45 5.59 8.06 16.91
C ASN A 45 5.42 9.52 16.44
N LEU A 46 5.29 9.76 15.13
CA LEU A 46 5.14 11.10 14.55
C LEU A 46 3.71 11.32 14.06
N ASP A 47 3.24 12.57 14.19
CA ASP A 47 2.01 13.00 13.51
C ASP A 47 2.16 12.97 11.99
N ALA A 48 1.04 12.92 11.25
CA ALA A 48 1.04 12.72 9.79
C ALA A 48 1.86 13.75 9.02
N LYS A 49 1.80 15.04 9.42
CA LYS A 49 2.54 16.12 8.76
C LYS A 49 4.04 15.98 8.98
N LEU A 50 4.45 15.73 10.21
CA LEU A 50 5.85 15.56 10.58
C LEU A 50 6.42 14.26 10.01
N ARG A 51 5.60 13.19 9.94
CA ARG A 51 5.97 11.90 9.33
C ARG A 51 6.36 12.08 7.86
N GLY A 52 5.53 12.77 7.05
CA GLY A 52 5.83 13.05 5.64
C GLY A 52 7.13 13.84 5.45
N GLN A 53 7.34 14.90 6.24
CA GLN A 53 8.56 15.69 6.19
C GLN A 53 9.81 14.88 6.57
N THR A 54 9.72 14.12 7.67
CA THR A 54 10.86 13.31 8.18
C THR A 54 11.18 12.16 7.22
N ARG A 55 10.17 11.51 6.61
CA ARG A 55 10.35 10.51 5.57
C ARG A 55 11.20 11.05 4.43
N ASN A 56 10.86 12.21 3.88
CA ASN A 56 11.62 12.84 2.80
C ASN A 56 13.05 13.17 3.22
N GLN A 57 13.27 13.63 4.46
CA GLN A 57 14.59 13.91 5.01
C GLN A 57 15.43 12.62 5.13
N ILE A 58 14.85 11.52 5.62
CA ILE A 58 15.54 10.22 5.74
C ILE A 58 15.92 9.70 4.35
N ALA A 59 15.00 9.72 3.38
CA ALA A 59 15.26 9.28 2.03
C ALA A 59 16.36 10.10 1.34
N ALA A 60 16.37 11.42 1.52
CA ALA A 60 17.42 12.27 1.00
C ALA A 60 18.78 12.00 1.66
N LEU A 61 18.78 11.80 2.97
CA LEU A 61 19.97 11.49 3.73
C LEU A 61 20.57 10.14 3.35
N GLN A 62 19.75 9.09 3.23
CA GLN A 62 20.18 7.75 2.80
C GLN A 62 20.86 7.81 1.43
N ARG A 63 20.25 8.51 0.47
CA ARG A 63 20.85 8.72 -0.86
C ARG A 63 22.19 9.46 -0.80
N GLN A 64 22.29 10.48 0.05
CA GLN A 64 23.51 11.27 0.20
C GLN A 64 24.66 10.46 0.84
N LEU A 65 24.33 9.60 1.81
CA LEU A 65 25.32 8.78 2.50
C LEU A 65 25.72 7.55 1.71
N GLY A 66 24.87 7.06 0.79
CA GLY A 66 25.12 5.83 0.03
C GLY A 66 25.26 4.56 0.88
N THR A 67 24.82 4.62 2.14
CA THR A 67 24.95 3.51 3.10
C THR A 67 23.74 2.59 3.00
N THR A 68 23.98 1.29 2.94
CA THR A 68 22.91 0.30 2.99
C THR A 68 22.04 0.48 4.23
N THR A 69 20.74 0.53 4.03
CA THR A 69 19.78 0.74 5.13
C THR A 69 18.74 -0.38 5.12
N VAL A 70 18.58 -1.05 6.25
CA VAL A 70 17.44 -1.94 6.51
C VAL A 70 16.42 -1.14 7.31
N TYR A 71 15.24 -0.97 6.74
CA TYR A 71 14.17 -0.16 7.29
C TYR A 71 12.94 -1.02 7.54
N VAL A 72 12.52 -1.16 8.79
CA VAL A 72 11.32 -1.89 9.18
C VAL A 72 10.18 -0.89 9.38
N THR A 73 9.04 -1.16 8.78
CA THR A 73 7.83 -0.35 8.92
C THR A 73 6.59 -1.20 8.69
N HIS A 74 5.48 -0.80 9.30
CA HIS A 74 4.13 -1.28 8.98
C HIS A 74 3.38 -0.31 8.04
N ASP A 75 3.95 0.84 7.72
CA ASP A 75 3.38 1.84 6.80
C ASP A 75 3.80 1.53 5.36
N GLN A 76 2.83 1.15 4.52
CA GLN A 76 3.07 0.84 3.11
C GLN A 76 3.62 2.04 2.33
N VAL A 77 3.17 3.27 2.66
CA VAL A 77 3.63 4.47 1.96
C VAL A 77 5.12 4.69 2.22
N GLU A 78 5.59 4.42 3.45
CA GLU A 78 7.02 4.46 3.76
C GLU A 78 7.79 3.43 2.94
N ALA A 79 7.38 2.16 3.00
CA ALA A 79 8.03 1.07 2.27
C ALA A 79 8.09 1.34 0.76
N MET A 80 6.97 1.74 0.16
CA MET A 80 6.82 1.94 -1.28
C MET A 80 7.52 3.20 -1.81
N THR A 81 7.76 4.21 -0.95
CA THR A 81 8.40 5.48 -1.37
C THR A 81 9.87 5.58 -1.04
N MET A 82 10.37 4.83 -0.06
CA MET A 82 11.75 4.93 0.41
C MET A 82 12.61 3.73 0.01
N GLY A 83 12.02 2.55 -0.12
CA GLY A 83 12.76 1.32 -0.38
C GLY A 83 13.16 1.16 -1.86
N ASP A 84 14.40 0.80 -2.13
CA ASP A 84 14.81 0.29 -3.45
C ASP A 84 14.27 -1.12 -3.67
N ARG A 85 14.22 -1.90 -2.58
CA ARG A 85 13.59 -3.21 -2.49
C ARG A 85 12.77 -3.31 -1.23
N VAL A 86 11.62 -3.94 -1.32
CA VAL A 86 10.70 -4.18 -0.20
C VAL A 86 10.51 -5.68 -0.03
N ALA A 87 10.71 -6.15 1.19
CA ALA A 87 10.40 -7.52 1.60
C ALA A 87 9.06 -7.52 2.33
N VAL A 88 8.08 -8.21 1.77
CA VAL A 88 6.75 -8.41 2.38
C VAL A 88 6.78 -9.69 3.19
N LEU A 89 6.47 -9.59 4.48
CA LEU A 89 6.44 -10.73 5.40
C LEU A 89 5.02 -10.96 5.92
N SER A 90 4.66 -12.23 6.12
CA SER A 90 3.47 -12.65 6.86
C SER A 90 3.87 -13.75 7.82
N ASP A 91 3.53 -13.60 9.10
CA ASP A 91 3.84 -14.56 10.16
C ASP A 91 5.32 -15.00 10.19
N GLY A 92 6.23 -14.05 9.94
CA GLY A 92 7.67 -14.30 9.89
C GLY A 92 8.16 -14.96 8.61
N VAL A 93 7.28 -15.26 7.66
CA VAL A 93 7.63 -15.89 6.37
C VAL A 93 7.69 -14.83 5.27
N LEU A 94 8.79 -14.82 4.51
CA LEU A 94 8.95 -13.95 3.35
C LEU A 94 7.97 -14.37 2.24
N GLN A 95 7.07 -13.46 1.86
CA GLN A 95 6.10 -13.67 0.80
C GLN A 95 6.64 -13.24 -0.57
N GLN A 96 7.28 -12.08 -0.62
CA GLN A 96 7.91 -11.56 -1.83
C GLN A 96 8.95 -10.49 -1.46
N CYS A 97 10.03 -10.38 -2.25
CA CYS A 97 11.00 -9.30 -2.14
C CYS A 97 11.35 -8.76 -3.52
N ALA A 98 10.88 -7.55 -3.83
CA ALA A 98 11.04 -6.92 -5.13
C ALA A 98 11.09 -5.39 -5.02
N SER A 99 11.24 -4.68 -6.15
CA SER A 99 11.05 -3.24 -6.15
C SER A 99 9.59 -2.88 -5.82
N PRO A 100 9.30 -1.69 -5.26
CA PRO A 100 7.94 -1.24 -4.99
C PRO A 100 7.01 -1.39 -6.19
N ARG A 101 7.48 -0.98 -7.36
CA ARG A 101 6.73 -1.06 -8.62
C ARG A 101 6.38 -2.49 -9.00
N GLU A 102 7.31 -3.42 -8.81
CA GLU A 102 7.11 -4.84 -9.11
C GLU A 102 6.12 -5.49 -8.15
N LEU A 103 6.22 -5.21 -6.83
CA LEU A 103 5.25 -5.69 -5.85
C LEU A 103 3.82 -5.27 -6.17
N TYR A 104 3.65 -4.03 -6.65
CA TYR A 104 2.35 -3.49 -7.01
C TYR A 104 1.78 -4.09 -8.30
N ARG A 105 2.62 -4.24 -9.33
CA ARG A 105 2.19 -4.70 -10.67
C ARG A 105 2.08 -6.20 -10.79
N ASN A 106 3.05 -6.92 -10.20
CA ASN A 106 3.19 -8.36 -10.31
C ASN A 106 3.31 -9.00 -8.92
N PRO A 107 2.26 -8.97 -8.09
CA PRO A 107 2.26 -9.63 -6.79
C PRO A 107 2.45 -11.13 -6.96
N GLY A 108 3.37 -11.71 -6.19
CA GLY A 108 3.73 -13.13 -6.30
C GLY A 108 2.70 -14.10 -5.74
N ASN A 109 1.76 -13.61 -4.95
CA ASN A 109 0.66 -14.39 -4.41
C ASN A 109 -0.52 -13.50 -3.99
N VAL A 110 -1.63 -14.13 -3.61
CA VAL A 110 -2.88 -13.44 -3.23
C VAL A 110 -2.70 -12.56 -1.99
N PHE A 111 -1.86 -12.99 -1.04
CA PHE A 111 -1.56 -12.18 0.15
C PHE A 111 -0.90 -10.86 -0.24
N VAL A 112 0.15 -10.91 -1.05
CA VAL A 112 0.84 -9.69 -1.51
C VAL A 112 -0.09 -8.80 -2.33
N ALA A 113 -0.94 -9.39 -3.18
CA ALA A 113 -1.92 -8.66 -3.98
C ALA A 113 -2.90 -7.86 -3.12
N GLY A 114 -3.44 -8.48 -2.07
CA GLY A 114 -4.37 -7.84 -1.14
C GLY A 114 -3.69 -6.96 -0.09
N PHE A 115 -2.40 -7.18 0.19
CA PHE A 115 -1.66 -6.38 1.16
C PHE A 115 -1.12 -5.09 0.56
N ILE A 116 -0.61 -5.11 -0.68
CA ILE A 116 0.03 -3.96 -1.32
C ILE A 116 -0.99 -3.10 -2.07
N GLY A 117 -1.13 -1.86 -1.62
CA GLY A 117 -2.03 -0.83 -2.17
C GLY A 117 -2.94 -0.23 -1.10
N SER A 118 -3.35 1.00 -1.30
CA SER A 118 -4.31 1.71 -0.44
C SER A 118 -5.25 2.54 -1.32
N PRO A 119 -6.49 2.09 -1.47
CA PRO A 119 -7.07 0.84 -0.97
C PRO A 119 -6.43 -0.43 -1.53
N ALA A 120 -6.70 -1.56 -0.88
CA ALA A 120 -6.23 -2.88 -1.31
C ALA A 120 -6.86 -3.31 -2.65
N MET A 121 -6.27 -4.30 -3.31
CA MET A 121 -6.86 -4.93 -4.50
C MET A 121 -8.18 -5.63 -4.12
N ASN A 122 -9.22 -5.43 -4.91
CA ASN A 122 -10.43 -6.25 -4.83
C ASN A 122 -10.05 -7.69 -5.21
N LEU A 123 -10.39 -8.66 -4.39
CA LEU A 123 -10.08 -10.08 -4.58
C LEU A 123 -11.37 -10.90 -4.51
N PHE A 124 -11.76 -11.50 -5.63
CA PHE A 124 -13.00 -12.27 -5.77
C PHE A 124 -12.65 -13.74 -5.96
N ARG A 125 -13.08 -14.60 -5.02
CA ARG A 125 -12.99 -16.05 -5.17
C ARG A 125 -14.23 -16.54 -5.90
N LEU A 126 -14.04 -17.08 -7.11
CA LEU A 126 -15.12 -17.45 -8.02
C LEU A 126 -14.98 -18.90 -8.45
N SER A 127 -16.11 -19.62 -8.52
CA SER A 127 -16.19 -20.97 -9.08
C SER A 127 -16.16 -20.92 -10.60
N ILE A 128 -15.44 -21.87 -11.20
CA ILE A 128 -15.31 -21.98 -12.65
C ILE A 128 -16.36 -22.96 -13.16
N ALA A 129 -17.21 -22.50 -14.12
CA ALA A 129 -18.14 -23.35 -14.86
C ALA A 129 -17.86 -23.17 -16.36
N ASP A 130 -17.58 -24.26 -17.07
CA ASP A 130 -17.31 -24.27 -18.52
C ASP A 130 -16.28 -23.21 -18.98
N SER A 131 -15.17 -23.10 -18.25
CA SER A 131 -14.14 -22.07 -18.46
C SER A 131 -14.62 -20.62 -18.29
N THR A 132 -15.74 -20.41 -17.63
CA THR A 132 -16.34 -19.11 -17.34
C THR A 132 -16.48 -18.92 -15.84
N VAL A 133 -16.31 -17.70 -15.38
CA VAL A 133 -16.65 -17.27 -14.01
C VAL A 133 -17.65 -16.13 -14.08
N SER A 134 -18.49 -16.01 -13.06
CA SER A 134 -19.46 -14.94 -12.94
C SER A 134 -19.11 -14.05 -11.75
N LEU A 135 -19.13 -12.75 -11.97
CA LEU A 135 -19.00 -11.73 -10.93
C LEU A 135 -20.19 -10.77 -11.05
N GLY A 136 -21.16 -10.92 -10.18
CA GLY A 136 -22.49 -10.37 -10.40
C GLY A 136 -23.10 -10.95 -11.66
N ASP A 137 -23.69 -10.09 -12.48
CA ASP A 137 -24.27 -10.49 -13.77
C ASP A 137 -23.23 -10.51 -14.91
N TRP A 138 -22.00 -10.14 -14.61
CA TRP A 138 -20.91 -10.12 -15.59
C TRP A 138 -20.22 -11.48 -15.69
N GLN A 139 -20.07 -11.97 -16.92
CA GLN A 139 -19.39 -13.25 -17.19
C GLN A 139 -18.01 -13.01 -17.80
N ILE A 140 -17.01 -13.69 -17.27
CA ILE A 140 -15.62 -13.63 -17.72
C ILE A 140 -15.22 -15.00 -18.27
N LEU A 141 -14.90 -15.05 -19.56
CA LEU A 141 -14.33 -16.25 -20.16
C LEU A 141 -12.83 -16.36 -19.84
N LEU A 142 -12.43 -17.43 -19.24
CA LEU A 142 -11.04 -17.68 -18.87
C LEU A 142 -10.37 -18.65 -19.85
N PRO A 143 -9.16 -18.34 -20.35
CA PRO A 143 -8.42 -19.27 -21.19
C PRO A 143 -8.12 -20.58 -20.44
N ARG A 144 -8.39 -21.73 -21.07
CA ARG A 144 -8.07 -23.06 -20.47
C ARG A 144 -6.62 -23.22 -20.07
N ALA A 145 -5.70 -22.55 -20.76
CA ALA A 145 -4.29 -22.52 -20.41
C ALA A 145 -4.00 -21.88 -19.05
N VAL A 146 -4.88 -20.98 -18.58
CA VAL A 146 -4.75 -20.30 -17.27
C VAL A 146 -5.40 -21.11 -16.16
N VAL A 147 -6.60 -21.64 -16.39
CA VAL A 147 -7.39 -22.31 -15.34
C VAL A 147 -7.10 -23.81 -15.23
N GLY A 148 -6.65 -24.47 -16.30
CA GLY A 148 -6.37 -25.92 -16.30
C GLY A 148 -7.60 -26.71 -15.89
N THR A 149 -7.46 -27.49 -14.78
CA THR A 149 -8.52 -28.28 -14.15
C THR A 149 -9.01 -27.69 -12.82
N ALA A 150 -8.67 -26.45 -12.53
CA ALA A 150 -9.09 -25.79 -11.27
C ALA A 150 -10.61 -25.61 -11.24
N ALA A 151 -11.19 -25.84 -10.06
CA ALA A 151 -12.63 -25.62 -9.82
C ALA A 151 -12.93 -24.18 -9.41
N GLU A 152 -11.93 -23.46 -8.90
CA GLU A 152 -12.04 -22.09 -8.43
C GLU A 152 -10.86 -21.25 -8.90
N VAL A 153 -11.08 -19.93 -8.99
CA VAL A 153 -10.05 -18.93 -9.27
C VAL A 153 -10.25 -17.71 -8.36
N ILE A 154 -9.16 -17.02 -8.07
CA ILE A 154 -9.22 -15.70 -7.43
C ILE A 154 -8.89 -14.67 -8.49
N ILE A 155 -9.84 -13.76 -8.75
CA ILE A 155 -9.65 -12.62 -9.66
C ILE A 155 -9.35 -11.39 -8.82
N GLY A 156 -8.24 -10.71 -9.14
CA GLY A 156 -7.84 -9.46 -8.50
C GLY A 156 -8.01 -8.28 -9.44
N VAL A 157 -8.68 -7.22 -8.96
CA VAL A 157 -8.84 -5.96 -9.71
C VAL A 157 -8.47 -4.79 -8.80
N ARG A 158 -7.54 -3.94 -9.24
CA ARG A 158 -7.21 -2.71 -8.51
C ARG A 158 -8.35 -1.70 -8.58
N PRO A 159 -8.60 -0.91 -7.51
CA PRO A 159 -9.65 0.11 -7.50
C PRO A 159 -9.57 1.11 -8.67
N GLU A 160 -8.36 1.47 -9.08
CA GLU A 160 -8.11 2.39 -10.20
C GLU A 160 -8.30 1.78 -11.60
N HIS A 161 -8.51 0.46 -11.70
CA HIS A 161 -8.82 -0.22 -12.95
C HIS A 161 -10.32 -0.44 -13.15
N LEU A 162 -11.14 0.00 -12.19
CA LEU A 162 -12.60 0.02 -12.31
C LEU A 162 -13.03 1.40 -12.83
N GLU A 163 -13.82 1.39 -13.88
CA GLU A 163 -14.37 2.59 -14.51
C GLU A 163 -15.90 2.60 -14.33
N LEU A 164 -16.46 3.78 -14.02
CA LEU A 164 -17.91 3.93 -13.99
C LEU A 164 -18.47 3.87 -15.43
N GLY A 165 -19.47 3.05 -15.63
CA GLY A 165 -20.05 2.86 -16.95
C GLY A 165 -21.45 2.27 -16.91
N GLY A 166 -22.06 2.13 -18.10
CA GLY A 166 -23.42 1.60 -18.24
C GLY A 166 -23.51 0.09 -18.42
N ALA A 167 -22.37 -0.63 -18.46
CA ALA A 167 -22.34 -2.09 -18.62
C ALA A 167 -21.23 -2.67 -17.76
N GLY A 168 -21.49 -3.79 -17.09
CA GLY A 168 -20.49 -4.47 -16.25
C GLY A 168 -21.09 -4.92 -14.92
N ILE A 169 -20.34 -4.71 -13.86
CA ILE A 169 -20.72 -5.10 -12.50
C ILE A 169 -21.59 -3.99 -11.91
N GLU A 170 -22.81 -4.34 -11.48
CA GLU A 170 -23.65 -3.44 -10.71
C GLU A 170 -23.19 -3.40 -9.26
N MET A 171 -23.07 -2.19 -8.72
CA MET A 171 -22.59 -1.94 -7.37
C MET A 171 -23.58 -1.07 -6.61
N ASP A 172 -24.00 -1.53 -5.43
CA ASP A 172 -24.69 -0.69 -4.45
C ASP A 172 -23.64 -0.01 -3.57
N VAL A 173 -23.66 1.33 -3.56
CA VAL A 173 -22.63 2.15 -2.88
C VAL A 173 -23.03 2.39 -1.44
N ASP A 174 -22.29 1.84 -0.50
CA ASP A 174 -22.46 2.04 0.93
C ASP A 174 -21.84 3.36 1.42
N MET A 175 -20.67 3.74 0.85
CA MET A 175 -19.92 4.92 1.30
C MET A 175 -19.08 5.51 0.17
N VAL A 176 -19.00 6.84 0.17
CA VAL A 176 -18.08 7.61 -0.68
C VAL A 176 -17.05 8.30 0.20
N GLU A 177 -15.77 8.04 -0.04
CA GLU A 177 -14.66 8.72 0.62
C GLU A 177 -14.04 9.73 -0.35
N GLU A 178 -14.31 11.01 -0.14
CA GLU A 178 -13.79 12.10 -0.97
C GLU A 178 -12.43 12.58 -0.47
N LEU A 179 -11.41 12.51 -1.32
CA LEU A 179 -10.05 12.96 -1.04
C LEU A 179 -9.65 14.16 -1.92
N GLY A 180 -10.61 14.90 -2.42
CA GLY A 180 -10.43 16.07 -3.26
C GLY A 180 -10.29 15.74 -4.75
N ALA A 181 -9.10 15.39 -5.24
CA ALA A 181 -8.91 15.03 -6.64
C ALA A 181 -9.41 13.62 -6.98
N ASP A 182 -9.38 12.74 -6.01
CA ASP A 182 -9.83 11.35 -6.11
C ASP A 182 -10.97 11.11 -5.12
N ALA A 183 -11.86 10.18 -5.44
CA ALA A 183 -12.81 9.61 -4.50
C ALA A 183 -12.79 8.08 -4.58
N TYR A 184 -13.13 7.42 -3.49
CA TYR A 184 -13.30 5.98 -3.44
C TYR A 184 -14.74 5.64 -3.12
N LEU A 185 -15.32 4.78 -3.95
CA LEU A 185 -16.64 4.20 -3.74
C LEU A 185 -16.46 2.85 -3.07
N TYR A 186 -17.03 2.69 -1.89
CA TYR A 186 -17.10 1.41 -1.17
C TYR A 186 -18.53 0.90 -1.26
N GLY A 187 -18.69 -0.36 -1.59
CA GLY A 187 -20.03 -0.94 -1.69
C GLY A 187 -19.99 -2.45 -1.92
N ARG A 188 -21.13 -2.98 -2.33
CA ARG A 188 -21.36 -4.41 -2.56
C ARG A 188 -21.81 -4.65 -3.99
N ILE A 189 -21.40 -5.80 -4.53
CA ILE A 189 -21.83 -6.23 -5.83
C ILE A 189 -23.30 -6.65 -5.77
N VAL A 190 -24.07 -6.25 -6.76
CA VAL A 190 -25.48 -6.62 -6.95
C VAL A 190 -25.58 -7.61 -8.10
N SER A 191 -26.43 -8.65 -7.95
CA SER A 191 -26.75 -9.59 -9.01
C SER A 191 -28.22 -9.96 -8.95
N GLY A 192 -28.91 -9.85 -10.08
CA GLY A 192 -30.33 -10.12 -10.14
C GLY A 192 -31.19 -9.28 -9.21
N GLY A 193 -30.74 -8.06 -8.85
CA GLY A 193 -31.40 -7.18 -7.88
C GLY A 193 -31.20 -7.54 -6.42
N CYS A 194 -30.33 -8.50 -6.08
CA CYS A 194 -29.96 -8.86 -4.73
C CYS A 194 -28.48 -8.54 -4.47
N GLU A 195 -28.19 -8.00 -3.28
CA GLU A 195 -26.81 -7.79 -2.83
C GLU A 195 -26.08 -9.13 -2.66
N MET A 196 -24.84 -9.17 -3.13
CA MET A 196 -23.93 -10.29 -2.88
C MET A 196 -23.06 -9.99 -1.66
N ASP A 197 -22.62 -11.01 -0.94
CA ASP A 197 -21.65 -10.87 0.16
C ASP A 197 -20.21 -10.69 -0.39
N GLN A 198 -20.05 -9.72 -1.30
CA GLN A 198 -18.78 -9.39 -1.94
C GLN A 198 -18.63 -7.87 -1.98
N SER A 199 -17.72 -7.36 -1.16
CA SER A 199 -17.39 -5.94 -1.16
C SER A 199 -16.50 -5.59 -2.36
N ILE A 200 -16.68 -4.39 -2.88
CA ILE A 200 -15.89 -3.84 -3.98
C ILE A 200 -15.53 -2.38 -3.68
N VAL A 201 -14.33 -1.98 -4.07
CA VAL A 201 -13.86 -0.60 -3.97
C VAL A 201 -13.45 -0.12 -5.35
N ALA A 202 -14.00 1.00 -5.78
CA ALA A 202 -13.64 1.64 -7.03
C ALA A 202 -13.05 3.04 -6.77
N ARG A 203 -12.00 3.42 -7.52
CA ARG A 203 -11.48 4.79 -7.55
C ARG A 203 -12.13 5.56 -8.68
N VAL A 204 -12.59 6.76 -8.39
CA VAL A 204 -13.20 7.66 -9.35
C VAL A 204 -12.62 9.07 -9.27
N ASP A 205 -12.85 9.90 -10.30
CA ASP A 205 -12.48 11.32 -10.27
C ASP A 205 -13.36 12.05 -9.23
N GLY A 206 -12.77 12.54 -8.16
CA GLY A 206 -13.49 13.26 -7.10
C GLY A 206 -14.01 14.63 -7.51
N ARG A 207 -13.72 15.07 -8.74
CA ARG A 207 -14.23 16.34 -9.28
C ARG A 207 -15.50 16.16 -10.14
N GLY A 208 -15.89 14.92 -10.40
CA GLY A 208 -17.13 14.58 -11.10
C GLY A 208 -18.35 14.77 -10.19
N PRO A 209 -19.57 14.80 -10.73
CA PRO A 209 -20.76 14.69 -9.90
C PRO A 209 -20.77 13.32 -9.23
N PRO A 210 -21.19 13.27 -7.94
CA PRO A 210 -21.29 12.03 -7.17
C PRO A 210 -22.31 11.06 -7.81
#